data_644167d56e6a3315e672f69d3719b2b5
#
_entry.id   644167d56e6a3315e672f69d3719b2b5
#
_cell.length_a   1.000
_cell.length_b   1.000
_cell.length_c   1.000
_cell.angle_alpha   90.00
_cell.angle_beta   90.00
_cell.angle_gamma   90.00
#
_symmetry.space_group_name_H-M   'P 1'
#
loop_
_entity.id
_entity.type
_entity.pdbx_description
1 polymer ?
#
loop_
_entity_poly.entity_id
_entity_poly.type
_entity_poly.pdbx_seq_one_letter_code
_entity_poly.pdbx_strand_id
1 'polypeptide(L)'
;MRPLLLLTALLLVAGCLDAGPGRLEGVSIAAPEGVIEGDPAQFSASGLQPAGARYYWEFGDGSGVVGQAVTHIYTDEGIYSVQLTVVAPDGAAGSASVTVEILHRNEPPTANAGPGQEARVREQLRFDGSNSSDPEGGLDWTWNFGDGVVGEGARPFHNYSAPGNYSVTLVVTDAENLTATASTWAEVRLRSYSVAFSETTRTVTVPGYTVEGDMTEWLETLPYNVTSVTLRLEWSEDEDADLAGLFPDDFELRGNSALDARETARSTSGDLSVNFTVLDSIPVARELEGESGADIYAQLLAGGDFSAKGRGDWTLAVTCHNAPSIGVVFDLDDGNDWVLTLQYSYYFATVVELA
;
A
#
# COMPACT_ATOMS: atom_id res chain seq x y z
N MET A 1 7.53 -33.08 7.47
CA MET A 1 8.12 -34.20 8.24
C MET A 1 7.47 -35.50 7.77
N ARG A 2 8.03 -36.12 6.76
CA ARG A 2 7.68 -37.50 6.41
C ARG A 2 8.58 -38.45 7.20
N PRO A 3 8.08 -39.54 7.78
CA PRO A 3 8.94 -40.48 8.49
C PRO A 3 9.85 -41.21 7.51
N LEU A 4 11.11 -41.17 7.83
CA LEU A 4 12.14 -42.00 7.21
C LEU A 4 11.75 -43.48 7.39
N LEU A 5 11.19 -44.11 6.36
CA LEU A 5 11.02 -45.57 6.33
C LEU A 5 12.36 -46.20 6.07
N LEU A 6 12.98 -46.73 7.13
CA LEU A 6 14.09 -47.70 7.00
C LEU A 6 13.55 -48.94 6.31
N LEU A 7 13.78 -49.04 5.01
CA LEU A 7 13.55 -50.29 4.29
C LEU A 7 14.75 -51.15 4.53
N THR A 8 14.62 -52.14 5.42
CA THR A 8 15.61 -53.18 5.61
C THR A 8 15.69 -54.04 4.34
N ALA A 9 16.83 -54.06 3.73
CA ALA A 9 17.09 -54.95 2.59
C ALA A 9 16.73 -56.39 2.97
N LEU A 10 15.69 -56.91 2.35
CA LEU A 10 15.30 -58.31 2.53
C LEU A 10 16.17 -59.17 1.60
N LEU A 11 17.20 -59.84 2.19
CA LEU A 11 18.02 -60.79 1.51
C LEU A 11 17.16 -62.01 1.16
N LEU A 12 16.64 -62.09 -0.06
CA LEU A 12 15.97 -63.28 -0.55
C LEU A 12 17.01 -64.24 -1.12
N VAL A 13 17.42 -65.16 -0.31
CA VAL A 13 18.18 -66.36 -0.77
C VAL A 13 17.19 -67.29 -1.46
N ALA A 14 17.11 -67.24 -2.78
CA ALA A 14 16.41 -68.27 -3.55
C ALA A 14 17.23 -69.53 -3.60
N GLY A 15 17.12 -70.43 -2.62
CA GLY A 15 17.61 -71.77 -2.64
C GLY A 15 16.68 -72.66 -3.47
N CYS A 16 17.00 -72.99 -4.71
CA CYS A 16 16.45 -74.16 -5.38
C CYS A 16 17.37 -75.31 -5.22
N LEU A 17 16.89 -76.39 -4.66
CA LEU A 17 17.49 -77.67 -4.55
C LEU A 17 17.64 -78.40 -5.91
N ASP A 18 18.84 -78.48 -6.42
CA ASP A 18 19.35 -79.69 -7.07
C ASP A 18 20.91 -79.60 -7.13
N ALA A 19 21.56 -80.38 -6.24
CA ALA A 19 23.00 -80.42 -6.16
C ALA A 19 23.54 -81.34 -7.29
N GLY A 20 23.62 -80.78 -8.50
CA GLY A 20 24.43 -81.29 -9.54
C GLY A 20 25.91 -80.89 -9.29
N PRO A 21 26.88 -81.73 -9.73
CA PRO A 21 28.29 -81.36 -9.62
C PRO A 21 28.52 -80.06 -10.39
N GLY A 22 28.89 -78.98 -9.67
CA GLY A 22 29.19 -77.63 -10.24
C GLY A 22 28.33 -76.44 -9.83
N ARG A 23 27.53 -76.54 -8.76
CA ARG A 23 26.82 -75.39 -8.22
C ARG A 23 27.57 -74.74 -7.05
N LEU A 24 27.77 -73.42 -7.09
CA LEU A 24 28.28 -72.63 -5.97
C LEU A 24 27.13 -72.15 -5.10
N GLU A 25 27.12 -72.48 -3.81
CA GLU A 25 26.20 -71.98 -2.82
C GLU A 25 26.88 -70.89 -2.00
N GLY A 26 26.07 -69.94 -1.43
CA GLY A 26 26.56 -68.87 -0.57
C GLY A 26 27.14 -67.66 -1.31
N VAL A 27 26.86 -67.51 -2.63
CA VAL A 27 27.08 -66.21 -3.34
C VAL A 27 26.13 -65.20 -2.85
N SER A 28 26.64 -64.01 -2.54
CA SER A 28 25.82 -62.86 -2.12
C SER A 28 26.38 -61.54 -2.66
N ILE A 29 25.56 -60.50 -2.66
CA ILE A 29 25.88 -59.15 -3.14
C ILE A 29 25.88 -58.21 -1.95
N ALA A 30 26.92 -57.38 -1.83
CA ALA A 30 26.87 -56.15 -1.06
C ALA A 30 26.55 -55.02 -2.04
N ALA A 31 25.40 -54.40 -1.83
CA ALA A 31 24.87 -53.31 -2.64
C ALA A 31 24.76 -52.02 -1.80
N PRO A 32 24.87 -50.85 -2.39
CA PRO A 32 24.67 -49.56 -1.71
C PRO A 32 23.16 -49.30 -1.48
N GLU A 33 22.87 -48.46 -0.49
CA GLU A 33 21.53 -47.90 -0.24
C GLU A 33 21.54 -46.42 -0.49
N GLY A 34 20.39 -45.83 -0.86
CA GLY A 34 20.20 -44.37 -1.04
C GLY A 34 21.02 -43.78 -2.18
N VAL A 35 21.24 -44.54 -3.25
CA VAL A 35 21.92 -44.06 -4.46
C VAL A 35 21.00 -43.13 -5.22
N ILE A 36 21.55 -41.98 -5.63
CA ILE A 36 20.84 -41.01 -6.48
C ILE A 36 21.29 -41.27 -7.93
N GLU A 37 20.39 -41.06 -8.89
CA GLU A 37 20.74 -41.15 -10.32
C GLU A 37 21.92 -40.24 -10.66
N GLY A 38 22.79 -40.72 -11.57
CA GLY A 38 24.02 -40.03 -11.90
C GLY A 38 25.17 -40.22 -10.90
N ASP A 39 24.90 -40.74 -9.70
CA ASP A 39 25.96 -41.01 -8.71
C ASP A 39 26.55 -42.43 -8.85
N PRO A 40 27.83 -42.63 -8.51
CA PRO A 40 28.48 -43.95 -8.61
C PRO A 40 27.98 -44.89 -7.51
N ALA A 41 27.33 -45.98 -7.90
CA ALA A 41 26.91 -47.09 -7.05
C ALA A 41 28.00 -48.16 -7.00
N GLN A 42 28.46 -48.52 -5.81
CA GLN A 42 29.50 -49.53 -5.62
C GLN A 42 28.89 -50.87 -5.23
N PHE A 43 29.23 -51.91 -5.99
CA PHE A 43 28.80 -53.28 -5.74
C PHE A 43 30.01 -54.17 -5.51
N SER A 44 29.86 -55.13 -4.63
CA SER A 44 30.88 -56.12 -4.43
C SER A 44 30.32 -57.55 -4.17
N ALA A 45 31.00 -58.56 -4.68
CA ALA A 45 30.65 -59.91 -4.32
C ALA A 45 30.98 -60.13 -2.85
N SER A 46 30.00 -60.67 -2.10
CA SER A 46 30.15 -61.06 -0.70
C SER A 46 29.84 -62.60 -0.54
N GLY A 47 30.11 -63.17 0.63
CA GLY A 47 29.93 -64.60 0.86
C GLY A 47 31.01 -65.44 0.26
N LEU A 48 30.69 -66.57 -0.41
CA LEU A 48 31.66 -67.47 -0.97
C LEU A 48 32.40 -66.89 -2.18
N GLN A 49 33.71 -66.79 -2.10
CA GLN A 49 34.58 -66.21 -3.15
C GLN A 49 35.69 -67.26 -3.51
N PRO A 50 35.46 -68.17 -4.48
CA PRO A 50 36.47 -69.14 -4.87
C PRO A 50 37.69 -68.47 -5.48
N ALA A 51 38.85 -68.93 -5.14
CA ALA A 51 40.10 -68.42 -5.71
C ALA A 51 40.13 -68.61 -7.24
N GLY A 52 40.40 -67.53 -7.97
CA GLY A 52 40.43 -67.49 -9.43
C GLY A 52 39.07 -67.52 -10.13
N ALA A 53 37.98 -67.29 -9.41
CA ALA A 53 36.62 -67.15 -9.97
C ALA A 53 36.50 -65.91 -10.82
N ARG A 54 35.56 -65.91 -11.75
CA ARG A 54 35.14 -64.77 -12.56
C ARG A 54 33.78 -64.32 -12.08
N TYR A 55 33.55 -62.99 -12.03
CA TYR A 55 32.34 -62.33 -11.51
C TYR A 55 31.68 -61.52 -12.63
N TYR A 56 30.49 -61.88 -13.00
CA TYR A 56 29.69 -61.21 -14.05
C TYR A 56 28.48 -60.48 -13.42
N TRP A 57 28.39 -59.21 -13.68
CA TRP A 57 27.30 -58.35 -13.16
C TRP A 57 26.37 -57.97 -14.29
N GLU A 58 25.08 -57.98 -14.00
CA GLU A 58 24.01 -57.40 -14.79
C GLU A 58 23.24 -56.43 -13.87
N PHE A 59 23.10 -55.16 -14.27
CA PHE A 59 22.59 -54.11 -13.36
C PHE A 59 21.09 -53.90 -13.52
N GLY A 60 20.42 -54.56 -14.46
CA GLY A 60 18.98 -54.45 -14.68
C GLY A 60 18.57 -53.31 -15.62
N ASP A 61 19.50 -52.49 -16.05
CA ASP A 61 19.34 -51.41 -17.05
C ASP A 61 19.86 -51.83 -18.43
N GLY A 62 20.20 -53.08 -18.61
CA GLY A 62 20.78 -53.65 -19.84
C GLY A 62 22.31 -53.58 -19.91
N SER A 63 22.95 -53.02 -18.93
CA SER A 63 24.41 -52.97 -18.82
C SER A 63 24.96 -54.09 -17.96
N GLY A 64 26.24 -54.38 -18.15
CA GLY A 64 26.93 -55.39 -17.36
C GLY A 64 28.47 -55.20 -17.37
N VAL A 65 29.14 -55.75 -16.36
CA VAL A 65 30.60 -55.63 -16.19
C VAL A 65 31.13 -56.81 -15.49
N VAL A 66 32.46 -57.02 -15.62
CA VAL A 66 33.18 -58.11 -14.98
C VAL A 66 34.14 -57.58 -13.91
N GLY A 67 34.12 -58.17 -12.70
CA GLY A 67 34.98 -57.76 -11.59
C GLY A 67 34.40 -58.19 -10.24
N GLN A 68 35.30 -58.42 -9.24
CA GLN A 68 34.88 -58.80 -7.89
C GLN A 68 34.20 -57.69 -7.13
N ALA A 69 34.66 -56.42 -7.35
CA ALA A 69 34.04 -55.19 -6.93
C ALA A 69 33.95 -54.26 -8.14
N VAL A 70 32.84 -53.63 -8.34
CA VAL A 70 32.53 -52.83 -9.52
C VAL A 70 31.78 -51.57 -9.13
N THR A 71 31.86 -50.55 -9.97
CA THR A 71 31.09 -49.32 -9.84
C THR A 71 30.19 -49.20 -11.07
N HIS A 72 28.94 -48.84 -10.85
CA HIS A 72 27.97 -48.57 -11.91
C HIS A 72 27.27 -47.23 -11.68
N ILE A 73 26.86 -46.56 -12.74
CA ILE A 73 26.11 -45.31 -12.70
C ILE A 73 24.77 -45.54 -13.41
N TYR A 74 23.66 -45.37 -12.69
CA TYR A 74 22.33 -45.37 -13.26
C TYR A 74 21.99 -43.97 -13.74
N THR A 75 21.50 -43.86 -14.96
CA THR A 75 21.11 -42.54 -15.57
C THR A 75 19.71 -42.10 -15.22
N ASP A 76 18.88 -43.05 -14.81
CA ASP A 76 17.46 -42.78 -14.51
C ASP A 76 17.10 -43.34 -13.14
N GLU A 77 16.16 -42.67 -12.44
CA GLU A 77 15.57 -43.20 -11.22
C GLU A 77 14.82 -44.50 -11.47
N GLY A 78 14.67 -45.32 -10.46
CA GLY A 78 13.89 -46.54 -10.57
C GLY A 78 14.34 -47.67 -9.67
N ILE A 79 13.72 -48.83 -9.85
CA ILE A 79 14.01 -50.04 -9.12
C ILE A 79 14.70 -51.03 -10.06
N TYR A 80 15.93 -51.31 -9.78
CA TYR A 80 16.79 -52.17 -10.62
C TYR A 80 17.06 -53.51 -9.93
N SER A 81 17.00 -54.59 -10.71
CA SER A 81 17.37 -55.93 -10.23
C SER A 81 18.81 -56.23 -10.66
N VAL A 82 19.72 -56.12 -9.71
CA VAL A 82 21.16 -56.41 -9.94
C VAL A 82 21.41 -57.90 -9.74
N GLN A 83 22.01 -58.53 -10.74
CA GLN A 83 22.37 -59.93 -10.71
C GLN A 83 23.88 -60.11 -10.77
N LEU A 84 24.41 -60.98 -9.91
CA LEU A 84 25.77 -61.43 -9.91
C LEU A 84 25.80 -62.90 -10.25
N THR A 85 26.64 -63.31 -11.26
CA THR A 85 26.96 -64.68 -11.55
C THR A 85 28.46 -64.88 -11.29
N VAL A 86 28.80 -65.86 -10.45
CA VAL A 86 30.18 -66.25 -10.10
C VAL A 86 30.49 -67.58 -10.73
N VAL A 87 31.56 -67.65 -11.47
CA VAL A 87 32.03 -68.90 -12.14
C VAL A 87 33.42 -69.24 -11.62
N ALA A 88 33.55 -70.38 -10.97
CA ALA A 88 34.83 -70.90 -10.48
C ALA A 88 35.69 -71.53 -11.62
N PRO A 89 37.02 -71.70 -11.44
CA PRO A 89 37.89 -72.26 -12.45
C PRO A 89 37.54 -73.70 -12.89
N ASP A 90 36.88 -74.48 -12.06
CA ASP A 90 36.40 -75.84 -12.33
C ASP A 90 35.02 -75.87 -13.08
N GLY A 91 34.47 -74.67 -13.42
CA GLY A 91 33.19 -74.52 -14.12
C GLY A 91 31.95 -74.47 -13.22
N ALA A 92 32.12 -74.66 -11.90
CA ALA A 92 31.02 -74.49 -10.97
C ALA A 92 30.52 -73.04 -10.97
N ALA A 93 29.18 -72.82 -11.02
CA ALA A 93 28.58 -71.48 -11.06
C ALA A 93 27.52 -71.30 -9.98
N GLY A 94 27.43 -70.09 -9.46
CA GLY A 94 26.35 -69.64 -8.54
C GLY A 94 25.96 -68.22 -8.83
N SER A 95 24.74 -67.87 -8.48
CA SER A 95 24.20 -66.51 -8.69
C SER A 95 23.49 -65.95 -7.45
N ALA A 96 23.50 -64.66 -7.34
CA ALA A 96 22.74 -63.91 -6.37
C ALA A 96 22.04 -62.71 -7.08
N SER A 97 20.95 -62.24 -6.52
CA SER A 97 20.28 -60.99 -6.98
C SER A 97 19.92 -60.13 -5.80
N VAL A 98 19.92 -58.84 -6.02
CA VAL A 98 19.46 -57.80 -5.08
C VAL A 98 18.71 -56.72 -5.83
N THR A 99 17.68 -56.15 -5.20
CA THR A 99 17.00 -55.02 -5.73
C THR A 99 17.61 -53.73 -5.14
N VAL A 100 17.90 -52.77 -6.01
CA VAL A 100 18.45 -51.46 -5.65
C VAL A 100 17.47 -50.43 -6.12
N GLU A 101 17.10 -49.48 -5.24
CA GLU A 101 16.29 -48.31 -5.55
C GLU A 101 17.25 -47.15 -5.85
N ILE A 102 17.10 -46.58 -7.02
CA ILE A 102 17.83 -45.39 -7.45
C ILE A 102 16.85 -44.21 -7.30
N LEU A 103 17.25 -43.26 -6.50
CA LEU A 103 16.44 -42.09 -6.17
C LEU A 103 16.62 -41.02 -7.24
N HIS A 104 15.57 -40.24 -7.43
CA HIS A 104 15.60 -39.05 -8.28
C HIS A 104 16.63 -38.03 -7.74
N ARG A 105 17.27 -37.29 -8.64
CA ARG A 105 18.11 -36.14 -8.31
C ARG A 105 17.27 -34.87 -8.42
N ASN A 106 16.88 -34.31 -7.29
CA ASN A 106 16.19 -33.02 -7.28
C ASN A 106 17.13 -31.91 -7.76
N GLU A 107 16.72 -31.13 -8.74
CA GLU A 107 17.42 -29.94 -9.23
C GLU A 107 16.87 -28.68 -8.58
N PRO A 108 17.67 -27.63 -8.33
CA PRO A 108 17.13 -26.38 -7.76
C PRO A 108 16.28 -25.63 -8.79
N PRO A 109 15.23 -24.93 -8.35
CA PRO A 109 14.39 -24.13 -9.22
C PRO A 109 15.16 -22.97 -9.86
N THR A 110 14.57 -22.39 -10.91
CA THR A 110 15.02 -21.13 -11.51
C THR A 110 14.00 -20.04 -11.17
N ALA A 111 14.43 -18.99 -10.48
CA ALA A 111 13.59 -17.86 -10.10
C ALA A 111 13.55 -16.77 -11.17
N ASN A 112 12.38 -16.20 -11.42
CA ASN A 112 12.17 -15.04 -12.29
C ASN A 112 11.15 -14.08 -11.64
N ALA A 113 11.62 -12.89 -11.20
CA ALA A 113 10.80 -11.90 -10.51
C ALA A 113 10.06 -10.95 -11.46
N GLY A 114 10.17 -11.15 -12.77
CA GLY A 114 9.60 -10.25 -13.77
C GLY A 114 10.29 -8.89 -13.87
N PRO A 115 9.76 -7.99 -14.72
CA PRO A 115 10.33 -6.66 -14.92
C PRO A 115 10.07 -5.73 -13.73
N GLY A 116 10.90 -4.68 -13.58
CA GLY A 116 10.65 -3.58 -12.67
C GLY A 116 9.42 -2.77 -13.07
N GLN A 117 8.81 -2.10 -12.10
CA GLN A 117 7.55 -1.37 -12.28
C GLN A 117 7.63 0.03 -11.69
N GLU A 118 6.84 0.93 -12.27
CA GLU A 118 6.63 2.29 -11.76
C GLU A 118 5.18 2.43 -11.32
N ALA A 119 4.95 3.16 -10.22
CA ALA A 119 3.61 3.41 -9.69
C ALA A 119 3.57 4.75 -8.93
N ARG A 120 2.36 5.21 -8.65
CA ARG A 120 2.12 6.28 -7.67
C ARG A 120 1.82 5.68 -6.30
N VAL A 121 2.02 6.48 -5.26
CA VAL A 121 1.67 6.08 -3.87
C VAL A 121 0.24 5.55 -3.81
N ARG A 122 0.06 4.38 -3.15
CA ARG A 122 -1.19 3.64 -2.98
C ARG A 122 -1.80 3.09 -4.28
N GLU A 123 -1.08 3.13 -5.38
CA GLU A 123 -1.46 2.42 -6.60
C GLU A 123 -1.15 0.93 -6.45
N GLN A 124 -2.04 0.08 -6.97
CA GLN A 124 -1.87 -1.36 -6.89
C GLN A 124 -0.95 -1.86 -8.00
N LEU A 125 0.17 -2.44 -7.62
CA LEU A 125 1.09 -3.18 -8.49
C LEU A 125 0.77 -4.67 -8.47
N ARG A 126 1.02 -5.34 -9.59
CA ARG A 126 0.93 -6.79 -9.70
C ARG A 126 2.29 -7.35 -10.12
N PHE A 127 2.96 -8.05 -9.23
CA PHE A 127 4.20 -8.75 -9.53
C PHE A 127 3.91 -10.09 -10.21
N ASP A 128 4.82 -10.55 -11.07
CA ASP A 128 4.64 -11.78 -11.83
C ASP A 128 5.90 -12.64 -11.78
N GLY A 129 5.87 -13.65 -10.91
CA GLY A 129 6.89 -14.69 -10.77
C GLY A 129 6.57 -15.99 -11.51
N SER A 130 5.51 -16.02 -12.32
CA SER A 130 5.04 -17.25 -12.99
C SER A 130 5.97 -17.79 -14.07
N ASN A 131 6.99 -17.02 -14.45
CA ASN A 131 8.06 -17.48 -15.34
C ASN A 131 9.20 -18.21 -14.59
N SER A 132 9.10 -18.36 -13.28
CA SER A 132 9.95 -19.27 -12.53
C SER A 132 9.63 -20.70 -12.92
N SER A 133 10.63 -21.55 -12.97
CA SER A 133 10.49 -22.93 -13.41
C SER A 133 11.33 -23.87 -12.56
N ASP A 134 10.88 -25.09 -12.52
CA ASP A 134 11.55 -26.21 -11.87
C ASP A 134 11.34 -27.44 -12.75
N PRO A 135 12.38 -28.28 -13.02
CA PRO A 135 12.24 -29.47 -13.84
C PRO A 135 11.23 -30.48 -13.27
N GLU A 136 11.17 -30.58 -11.95
CA GLU A 136 10.29 -31.50 -11.21
C GLU A 136 8.91 -30.86 -10.91
N GLY A 137 8.82 -29.55 -10.98
CA GLY A 137 7.61 -28.78 -10.69
C GLY A 137 7.39 -28.55 -9.19
N GLY A 138 6.17 -28.11 -8.85
CA GLY A 138 5.80 -27.98 -7.42
C GLY A 138 6.41 -26.78 -6.71
N LEU A 139 6.39 -25.57 -7.35
CA LEU A 139 6.96 -24.36 -6.81
C LEU A 139 6.04 -23.66 -5.79
N ASP A 140 6.66 -23.10 -4.75
CA ASP A 140 6.13 -22.11 -3.86
C ASP A 140 6.87 -20.77 -4.06
N TRP A 141 6.12 -19.64 -4.02
CA TRP A 141 6.64 -18.29 -4.23
C TRP A 141 6.49 -17.46 -2.97
N THR A 142 7.60 -16.87 -2.52
CA THR A 142 7.61 -15.90 -1.40
C THR A 142 8.27 -14.61 -1.85
N TRP A 143 7.56 -13.51 -1.66
CA TRP A 143 7.97 -12.17 -2.05
C TRP A 143 8.32 -11.32 -0.84
N ASN A 144 9.39 -10.53 -0.95
CA ASN A 144 9.68 -9.40 -0.07
C ASN A 144 9.63 -8.13 -0.91
N PHE A 145 8.68 -7.23 -0.62
CA PHE A 145 8.48 -6.02 -1.40
C PHE A 145 9.41 -4.87 -1.05
N GLY A 146 10.29 -5.03 -0.05
CA GLY A 146 11.31 -4.04 0.33
C GLY A 146 10.82 -2.94 1.25
N ASP A 147 9.56 -2.93 1.63
CA ASP A 147 8.94 -2.01 2.61
C ASP A 147 8.62 -2.70 3.95
N GLY A 148 9.07 -3.94 4.13
CA GLY A 148 8.80 -4.77 5.30
C GLY A 148 7.58 -5.67 5.15
N VAL A 149 6.84 -5.57 4.04
CA VAL A 149 5.71 -6.45 3.73
C VAL A 149 6.18 -7.64 2.91
N VAL A 150 5.59 -8.79 3.15
CA VAL A 150 5.82 -10.03 2.40
C VAL A 150 4.53 -10.48 1.72
N GLY A 151 4.66 -11.24 0.63
CA GLY A 151 3.55 -11.81 -0.11
C GLY A 151 3.84 -13.22 -0.57
N GLU A 152 2.82 -13.95 -0.98
CA GLU A 152 2.91 -15.34 -1.42
C GLU A 152 2.20 -15.55 -2.76
N GLY A 153 2.63 -16.62 -3.45
CA GLY A 153 2.06 -17.04 -4.73
C GLY A 153 2.73 -16.42 -5.95
N ALA A 154 2.42 -16.99 -7.13
CA ALA A 154 3.08 -16.64 -8.39
C ALA A 154 2.81 -15.19 -8.85
N ARG A 155 1.67 -14.60 -8.46
CA ARG A 155 1.22 -13.28 -8.93
C ARG A 155 0.58 -12.45 -7.83
N PRO A 156 1.33 -12.02 -6.80
CA PRO A 156 0.79 -11.21 -5.73
C PRO A 156 0.51 -9.78 -6.18
N PHE A 157 -0.43 -9.14 -5.47
CA PHE A 157 -0.63 -7.71 -5.52
C PHE A 157 0.03 -7.02 -4.34
N HIS A 158 0.56 -5.82 -4.55
CA HIS A 158 1.09 -4.98 -3.49
C HIS A 158 0.87 -3.50 -3.80
N ASN A 159 0.79 -2.66 -2.75
CA ASN A 159 0.74 -1.21 -2.86
C ASN A 159 1.64 -0.58 -1.80
N TYR A 160 2.40 0.42 -2.19
CA TYR A 160 3.30 1.14 -1.29
C TYR A 160 2.61 2.38 -0.71
N SER A 161 2.79 2.60 0.59
CA SER A 161 2.20 3.74 1.30
C SER A 161 3.04 5.02 1.22
N ALA A 162 4.32 4.93 0.86
CA ALA A 162 5.25 6.04 0.75
C ALA A 162 5.99 6.01 -0.58
N PRO A 163 6.48 7.17 -1.07
CA PRO A 163 7.32 7.22 -2.26
C PRO A 163 8.71 6.64 -1.97
N GLY A 164 9.34 6.04 -2.98
CA GLY A 164 10.68 5.47 -2.85
C GLY A 164 11.02 4.49 -3.95
N ASN A 165 12.28 4.04 -3.92
CA ASN A 165 12.78 2.96 -4.75
C ASN A 165 12.89 1.69 -3.89
N TYR A 166 12.07 0.70 -4.18
CA TYR A 166 11.99 -0.53 -3.43
C TYR A 166 12.67 -1.66 -4.19
N SER A 167 13.57 -2.38 -3.51
CA SER A 167 14.14 -3.63 -4.04
C SER A 167 13.20 -4.77 -3.69
N VAL A 168 12.64 -5.38 -4.72
CA VAL A 168 11.69 -6.48 -4.58
C VAL A 168 12.42 -7.80 -4.82
N THR A 169 12.31 -8.73 -3.88
CA THR A 169 12.98 -10.03 -3.95
C THR A 169 11.95 -11.15 -3.96
N LEU A 170 12.10 -12.05 -4.91
CA LEU A 170 11.36 -13.30 -5.01
C LEU A 170 12.26 -14.46 -4.58
N VAL A 171 11.78 -15.30 -3.70
CA VAL A 171 12.31 -16.60 -3.39
C VAL A 171 11.31 -17.64 -3.90
N VAL A 172 11.78 -18.57 -4.74
CA VAL A 172 11.02 -19.76 -5.12
C VAL A 172 11.60 -20.96 -4.43
N THR A 173 10.74 -21.86 -3.97
CA THR A 173 11.09 -23.08 -3.25
C THR A 173 10.40 -24.25 -3.93
N ASP A 174 11.15 -25.33 -4.20
CA ASP A 174 10.60 -26.56 -4.74
C ASP A 174 9.98 -27.47 -3.65
N ALA A 175 9.43 -28.60 -4.05
CA ALA A 175 8.78 -29.55 -3.14
C ALA A 175 9.76 -30.19 -2.14
N GLU A 176 11.07 -30.18 -2.44
CA GLU A 176 12.13 -30.77 -1.60
C GLU A 176 12.94 -29.72 -0.83
N ASN A 177 12.51 -28.46 -0.86
CA ASN A 177 13.07 -27.31 -0.15
C ASN A 177 14.40 -26.76 -0.72
N LEU A 178 14.74 -27.04 -1.99
CA LEU A 178 15.76 -26.26 -2.67
C LEU A 178 15.15 -24.89 -3.06
N THR A 179 15.98 -23.84 -3.07
CA THR A 179 15.51 -22.49 -3.30
C THR A 179 16.34 -21.78 -4.36
N ALA A 180 15.67 -20.88 -5.08
CA ALA A 180 16.32 -19.87 -5.92
C ALA A 180 15.76 -18.48 -5.63
N THR A 181 16.57 -17.46 -5.91
CA THR A 181 16.21 -16.07 -5.64
C THR A 181 16.38 -15.22 -6.89
N ALA A 182 15.42 -14.34 -7.15
CA ALA A 182 15.51 -13.31 -8.17
C ALA A 182 15.08 -11.96 -7.58
N SER A 183 15.60 -10.87 -8.15
CA SER A 183 15.25 -9.52 -7.70
C SER A 183 14.74 -8.68 -8.86
N THR A 184 13.84 -7.77 -8.53
CA THR A 184 13.32 -6.70 -9.39
C THR A 184 13.19 -5.43 -8.57
N TRP A 185 12.54 -4.41 -9.08
CA TRP A 185 12.37 -3.13 -8.39
C TRP A 185 10.97 -2.56 -8.60
N ALA A 186 10.57 -1.67 -7.68
CA ALA A 186 9.41 -0.80 -7.82
C ALA A 186 9.82 0.65 -7.51
N GLU A 187 9.61 1.57 -8.46
CA GLU A 187 9.75 3.00 -8.26
C GLU A 187 8.38 3.61 -7.98
N VAL A 188 8.22 4.16 -6.78
CA VAL A 188 6.95 4.73 -6.32
C VAL A 188 7.12 6.25 -6.17
N ARG A 189 6.27 7.01 -6.86
CA ARG A 189 6.31 8.47 -6.87
C ARG A 189 5.09 9.06 -6.14
N LEU A 190 5.20 10.30 -5.71
CA LEU A 190 4.08 11.07 -5.19
C LEU A 190 3.03 11.29 -6.28
N ARG A 191 1.80 11.58 -5.86
CA ARG A 191 0.71 12.02 -6.73
C ARG A 191 0.80 13.52 -6.95
N SER A 192 0.45 13.97 -8.14
CA SER A 192 0.40 15.40 -8.47
C SER A 192 -1.02 15.93 -8.34
N TYR A 193 -1.15 17.14 -7.82
CA TYR A 193 -2.43 17.79 -7.59
C TYR A 193 -2.42 19.21 -8.15
N SER A 194 -3.49 19.58 -8.83
CA SER A 194 -3.80 20.96 -9.17
C SER A 194 -4.53 21.62 -8.00
N VAL A 195 -4.04 22.76 -7.56
CA VAL A 195 -4.65 23.58 -6.53
C VAL A 195 -5.11 24.89 -7.14
N ALA A 196 -6.40 25.16 -7.08
CA ALA A 196 -6.99 26.41 -7.50
C ALA A 196 -7.69 27.10 -6.31
N PHE A 197 -7.68 28.42 -6.29
CA PHE A 197 -8.36 29.20 -5.27
C PHE A 197 -9.51 29.97 -5.93
N SER A 198 -10.68 29.91 -5.32
CA SER A 198 -11.89 30.60 -5.78
C SER A 198 -12.46 31.44 -4.67
N GLU A 199 -12.88 32.66 -5.00
CA GLU A 199 -13.58 33.54 -4.07
C GLU A 199 -15.08 33.33 -4.17
N THR A 200 -15.74 33.43 -3.03
CA THR A 200 -17.22 33.44 -2.93
C THR A 200 -17.67 34.48 -1.96
N THR A 201 -18.88 34.95 -2.15
CA THR A 201 -19.49 35.99 -1.30
C THR A 201 -20.74 35.42 -0.61
N ARG A 202 -20.86 35.72 0.66
CA ARG A 202 -22.05 35.40 1.44
C ARG A 202 -22.70 36.68 1.93
N THR A 203 -24.04 36.73 1.92
CA THR A 203 -24.84 37.83 2.42
C THR A 203 -25.73 37.31 3.53
N VAL A 204 -25.75 38.04 4.63
CA VAL A 204 -26.65 37.82 5.77
C VAL A 204 -27.41 39.10 6.00
N THR A 205 -28.73 39.01 6.12
CA THR A 205 -29.61 40.18 6.32
C THR A 205 -30.37 40.00 7.64
N VAL A 206 -30.30 41.00 8.48
CA VAL A 206 -30.92 41.02 9.82
C VAL A 206 -31.81 42.24 9.93
N PRO A 207 -33.13 42.05 10.07
CA PRO A 207 -34.01 43.15 10.44
C PRO A 207 -33.90 43.44 11.94
N GLY A 208 -34.04 44.67 12.33
CA GLY A 208 -34.01 45.07 13.73
C GLY A 208 -34.77 46.35 13.96
N TYR A 209 -34.91 46.67 15.24
CA TYR A 209 -35.48 47.91 15.73
C TYR A 209 -34.60 48.44 16.85
N THR A 210 -34.31 49.73 16.87
CA THR A 210 -33.55 50.38 17.95
C THR A 210 -34.26 51.62 18.43
N VAL A 211 -34.53 51.67 19.74
CA VAL A 211 -35.14 52.84 20.41
C VAL A 211 -34.14 53.99 20.41
N GLU A 212 -34.64 55.19 20.31
CA GLU A 212 -33.84 56.43 20.40
C GLU A 212 -32.98 56.44 21.67
N GLY A 213 -31.69 56.69 21.51
CA GLY A 213 -30.70 56.68 22.59
C GLY A 213 -30.14 55.32 22.93
N ASP A 214 -30.68 54.24 22.36
CA ASP A 214 -30.25 52.86 22.61
C ASP A 214 -29.34 52.32 21.50
N MET A 215 -28.77 51.12 21.77
CA MET A 215 -27.87 50.40 20.87
C MET A 215 -28.31 48.92 20.80
N THR A 216 -28.42 48.40 19.58
CA THR A 216 -28.64 46.98 19.33
C THR A 216 -27.35 46.35 18.81
N GLU A 217 -26.94 45.27 19.43
CA GLU A 217 -25.74 44.52 19.03
C GLU A 217 -26.10 43.18 18.40
N TRP A 218 -25.34 42.79 17.37
CA TRP A 218 -25.44 41.53 16.73
C TRP A 218 -24.03 40.89 16.54
N LEU A 219 -23.94 39.57 16.65
CA LEU A 219 -22.70 38.81 16.57
C LEU A 219 -22.75 37.85 15.39
N GLU A 220 -21.74 37.89 14.52
CA GLU A 220 -21.54 36.94 13.42
C GLU A 220 -20.13 36.36 13.46
N THR A 221 -20.03 35.05 13.29
CA THR A 221 -18.75 34.37 13.24
C THR A 221 -18.32 34.13 11.79
N LEU A 222 -17.26 34.81 11.36
CA LEU A 222 -16.75 34.69 10.00
C LEU A 222 -15.73 33.51 9.85
N PRO A 223 -15.70 32.90 8.65
CA PRO A 223 -14.79 31.77 8.37
C PRO A 223 -13.32 32.19 8.22
N TYR A 224 -12.47 31.24 7.88
CA TYR A 224 -11.11 31.52 7.40
C TYR A 224 -11.12 32.24 6.05
N ASN A 225 -10.00 32.90 5.71
CA ASN A 225 -9.71 33.43 4.37
C ASN A 225 -10.65 34.57 3.94
N VAL A 226 -11.16 35.35 4.87
CA VAL A 226 -11.99 36.51 4.56
C VAL A 226 -11.15 37.53 3.80
N THR A 227 -11.66 37.99 2.66
CA THR A 227 -11.03 39.01 1.82
C THR A 227 -11.60 40.38 2.10
N SER A 228 -12.93 40.49 2.21
CA SER A 228 -13.62 41.73 2.48
C SER A 228 -14.88 41.53 3.31
N VAL A 229 -15.26 42.54 4.03
CA VAL A 229 -16.54 42.63 4.76
C VAL A 229 -17.15 43.97 4.47
N THR A 230 -18.42 43.98 4.07
CA THR A 230 -19.24 45.18 3.88
C THR A 230 -20.45 45.10 4.79
N LEU A 231 -20.64 46.10 5.60
CA LEU A 231 -21.83 46.31 6.40
C LEU A 231 -22.65 47.39 5.75
N ARG A 232 -23.94 47.17 5.55
CA ARG A 232 -24.87 48.17 5.06
C ARG A 232 -26.09 48.19 5.97
N LEU A 233 -26.42 49.37 6.48
CA LEU A 233 -27.61 49.64 7.25
C LEU A 233 -28.56 50.49 6.41
N GLU A 234 -29.82 50.07 6.36
CA GLU A 234 -30.89 50.79 5.69
C GLU A 234 -32.03 50.96 6.69
N TRP A 235 -32.60 52.13 6.77
CA TRP A 235 -33.78 52.44 7.57
C TRP A 235 -34.72 53.33 6.82
N SER A 236 -36.01 53.35 7.20
CA SER A 236 -37.01 54.24 6.68
C SER A 236 -37.47 55.16 7.81
N GLU A 237 -37.55 56.44 7.52
CA GLU A 237 -38.17 57.39 8.47
C GLU A 237 -39.67 57.10 8.59
N ASP A 238 -40.20 57.15 9.80
CA ASP A 238 -41.63 56.97 10.04
C ASP A 238 -42.41 58.16 9.47
N GLU A 239 -43.43 57.88 8.62
CA GLU A 239 -44.25 58.89 7.98
C GLU A 239 -45.24 59.59 8.96
N ASP A 240 -45.34 59.09 10.19
CA ASP A 240 -46.38 59.56 11.16
C ASP A 240 -45.96 60.75 11.99
N ALA A 241 -44.75 61.21 11.92
CA ALA A 241 -44.29 62.39 12.60
C ALA A 241 -44.61 63.64 11.72
N ASP A 242 -45.59 64.46 12.08
CA ASP A 242 -45.95 65.71 11.43
C ASP A 242 -44.81 66.74 11.28
N LEU A 243 -43.62 66.39 11.71
CA LEU A 243 -42.37 67.14 11.63
C LEU A 243 -41.24 66.35 10.90
N ALA A 244 -41.56 65.22 10.20
CA ALA A 244 -40.67 64.48 9.40
C ALA A 244 -39.87 65.41 8.47
N GLY A 245 -38.57 65.32 8.55
CA GLY A 245 -37.60 66.12 7.80
C GLY A 245 -37.06 67.34 8.56
N LEU A 246 -37.56 67.68 9.77
CA LEU A 246 -36.94 68.70 10.65
C LEU A 246 -35.89 68.04 11.62
N PHE A 247 -36.10 66.75 11.94
CA PHE A 247 -35.25 65.98 12.85
C PHE A 247 -35.02 64.57 12.29
N PRO A 248 -34.19 64.43 11.26
CA PRO A 248 -33.94 63.12 10.65
C PRO A 248 -33.25 62.20 11.67
N ASP A 249 -33.61 60.91 11.66
CA ASP A 249 -32.98 59.89 12.44
C ASP A 249 -31.48 59.79 12.14
N ASP A 250 -30.72 59.71 13.19
CA ASP A 250 -29.27 59.69 13.13
C ASP A 250 -28.72 58.33 13.61
N PHE A 251 -28.44 57.48 12.66
CA PHE A 251 -27.93 56.18 12.94
C PHE A 251 -26.39 56.08 12.85
N GLU A 252 -25.82 55.40 13.80
CA GLU A 252 -24.42 55.02 13.81
C GLU A 252 -24.29 53.48 13.66
N LEU A 253 -23.56 53.07 12.65
CA LEU A 253 -23.19 51.68 12.44
C LEU A 253 -21.71 51.47 12.85
N ARG A 254 -21.48 50.52 13.75
CA ARG A 254 -20.16 50.16 14.21
C ARG A 254 -19.87 48.71 13.95
N GLY A 255 -18.76 48.40 13.30
CA GLY A 255 -18.23 47.08 13.11
C GLY A 255 -16.91 46.92 13.88
N ASN A 256 -16.81 45.90 14.74
CA ASN A 256 -15.58 45.50 15.39
C ASN A 256 -15.18 44.11 14.88
N SER A 257 -14.03 44.02 14.22
CA SER A 257 -13.47 42.72 13.79
C SER A 257 -12.75 42.01 14.93
N ALA A 258 -12.62 40.72 14.82
CA ALA A 258 -11.77 39.88 15.70
C ALA A 258 -10.29 40.32 15.72
N LEU A 259 -9.88 41.26 14.87
CA LEU A 259 -8.50 41.76 14.70
C LEU A 259 -8.32 43.22 15.18
N ASP A 260 -9.17 43.68 16.09
CA ASP A 260 -9.16 45.07 16.60
C ASP A 260 -9.36 46.16 15.53
N ALA A 261 -9.75 45.81 14.29
CA ALA A 261 -10.18 46.81 13.31
C ALA A 261 -11.59 47.32 13.69
N ARG A 262 -11.67 48.57 13.97
CA ARG A 262 -12.92 49.24 14.32
C ARG A 262 -13.23 50.31 13.30
N GLU A 263 -14.34 50.16 12.64
CA GLU A 263 -14.85 51.17 11.71
C GLU A 263 -16.23 51.63 12.20
N THR A 264 -16.49 52.89 12.05
CA THR A 264 -17.77 53.52 12.43
C THR A 264 -18.20 54.50 11.34
N ALA A 265 -19.44 54.43 10.95
CA ALA A 265 -20.05 55.41 10.08
C ALA A 265 -21.34 55.91 10.73
N ARG A 266 -21.72 57.15 10.42
CA ARG A 266 -22.91 57.81 10.91
C ARG A 266 -23.60 58.54 9.78
N SER A 267 -24.93 58.47 9.72
CA SER A 267 -25.72 59.10 8.67
C SER A 267 -27.12 59.43 9.15
N THR A 268 -27.71 60.46 8.56
CA THR A 268 -29.09 60.87 8.69
C THR A 268 -29.86 60.70 7.37
N SER A 269 -29.34 59.94 6.40
CA SER A 269 -29.89 59.89 5.03
C SER A 269 -30.57 58.59 4.66
N GLY A 270 -30.96 57.74 5.63
CA GLY A 270 -31.70 56.49 5.38
C GLY A 270 -30.83 55.31 4.99
N ASP A 271 -29.55 55.52 4.72
CA ASP A 271 -28.61 54.46 4.49
C ASP A 271 -27.17 54.81 4.90
N LEU A 272 -26.40 53.78 5.25
CA LEU A 272 -24.99 53.94 5.50
C LEU A 272 -24.23 52.62 5.28
N SER A 273 -22.93 52.69 4.95
CA SER A 273 -22.14 51.52 4.78
C SER A 273 -20.72 51.66 5.36
N VAL A 274 -20.18 50.52 5.82
CA VAL A 274 -18.82 50.41 6.34
C VAL A 274 -18.13 49.23 5.62
N ASN A 275 -16.92 49.46 5.15
CA ASN A 275 -16.19 48.49 4.38
C ASN A 275 -14.83 48.16 5.05
N PHE A 276 -14.53 46.86 5.17
CA PHE A 276 -13.26 46.37 5.65
C PHE A 276 -12.57 45.58 4.54
N THR A 277 -11.34 45.92 4.21
CA THR A 277 -10.47 45.07 3.43
C THR A 277 -9.61 44.23 4.39
N VAL A 278 -9.76 42.92 4.35
CA VAL A 278 -9.10 41.98 5.26
C VAL A 278 -7.84 41.43 4.64
N LEU A 279 -7.93 40.98 3.37
CA LEU A 279 -6.83 40.47 2.59
C LEU A 279 -6.80 41.19 1.22
N ASP A 280 -5.59 41.57 0.79
CA ASP A 280 -5.40 42.30 -0.48
C ASP A 280 -5.39 41.39 -1.71
N SER A 281 -5.15 40.08 -1.52
CA SER A 281 -5.10 39.10 -2.61
C SER A 281 -5.39 37.67 -2.13
N ILE A 282 -5.87 36.85 -3.05
CA ILE A 282 -5.98 35.40 -2.88
C ILE A 282 -4.74 34.71 -3.42
N PRO A 283 -4.36 33.51 -2.92
CA PRO A 283 -3.21 32.77 -3.43
C PRO A 283 -3.35 32.38 -4.90
N VAL A 284 -2.21 32.23 -5.58
CA VAL A 284 -2.19 31.85 -6.99
C VAL A 284 -2.31 30.32 -7.14
N ALA A 285 -3.06 29.91 -8.17
CA ALA A 285 -3.19 28.52 -8.53
C ALA A 285 -1.82 27.90 -8.88
N ARG A 286 -1.59 26.65 -8.44
CA ARG A 286 -0.33 25.94 -8.66
C ARG A 286 -0.50 24.43 -8.57
N GLU A 287 0.52 23.70 -8.99
CA GLU A 287 0.62 22.26 -8.78
C GLU A 287 1.43 21.94 -7.52
N LEU A 288 1.03 20.92 -6.79
CA LEU A 288 1.72 20.39 -5.62
C LEU A 288 1.78 18.87 -5.71
N GLU A 289 2.77 18.28 -5.06
CA GLU A 289 2.92 16.83 -4.93
C GLU A 289 2.67 16.40 -3.50
N GLY A 290 1.99 15.25 -3.34
CA GLY A 290 1.67 14.70 -2.03
C GLY A 290 1.18 13.26 -2.09
N GLU A 291 1.06 12.66 -0.92
CA GLU A 291 0.54 11.29 -0.79
C GLU A 291 -0.99 11.22 -0.97
N SER A 292 -1.68 12.31 -0.69
CA SER A 292 -3.14 12.43 -0.77
C SER A 292 -3.58 13.89 -0.84
N GLY A 293 -4.84 14.13 -1.22
CA GLY A 293 -5.45 15.45 -1.14
C GLY A 293 -5.42 16.07 0.27
N ALA A 294 -5.52 15.23 1.32
CA ALA A 294 -5.41 15.70 2.70
C ALA A 294 -4.00 16.21 3.04
N ASP A 295 -2.97 15.56 2.50
CA ASP A 295 -1.58 16.02 2.63
C ASP A 295 -1.39 17.37 1.93
N ILE A 296 -1.99 17.56 0.74
CA ILE A 296 -1.97 18.86 0.05
C ILE A 296 -2.63 19.96 0.90
N TYR A 297 -3.78 19.69 1.51
CA TYR A 297 -4.39 20.68 2.42
C TYR A 297 -3.51 20.99 3.63
N ALA A 298 -2.81 20.00 4.19
CA ALA A 298 -1.85 20.23 5.27
C ALA A 298 -0.67 21.10 4.82
N GLN A 299 -0.16 20.88 3.59
CA GLN A 299 0.89 21.72 3.00
C GLN A 299 0.42 23.16 2.80
N LEU A 300 -0.81 23.38 2.30
CA LEU A 300 -1.39 24.72 2.14
C LEU A 300 -1.54 25.45 3.48
N LEU A 301 -1.98 24.73 4.52
CA LEU A 301 -2.10 25.29 5.86
C LEU A 301 -0.74 25.68 6.45
N ALA A 302 0.25 24.79 6.34
CA ALA A 302 1.60 25.04 6.83
C ALA A 302 2.33 26.14 6.03
N GLY A 303 2.04 26.26 4.73
CA GLY A 303 2.57 27.28 3.84
C GLY A 303 1.99 28.66 4.00
N GLY A 304 0.92 28.81 4.83
CA GLY A 304 0.25 30.09 5.04
C GLY A 304 -0.71 30.49 3.93
N ASP A 305 -1.13 29.56 3.07
CA ASP A 305 -2.13 29.81 2.03
C ASP A 305 -3.53 30.01 2.58
N PHE A 306 -3.76 29.62 3.83
CA PHE A 306 -4.98 29.91 4.56
C PHE A 306 -4.71 30.94 5.64
N SER A 307 -5.46 32.04 5.59
CA SER A 307 -5.34 33.14 6.55
C SER A 307 -6.40 33.04 7.64
N ALA A 308 -5.96 33.15 8.88
CA ALA A 308 -6.86 33.37 10.02
C ALA A 308 -7.27 34.83 10.18
N LYS A 309 -6.73 35.74 9.36
CA LYS A 309 -7.05 37.16 9.40
C LYS A 309 -8.52 37.37 9.08
N GLY A 310 -9.25 38.11 9.91
CA GLY A 310 -10.71 38.33 9.79
C GLY A 310 -11.59 37.15 10.26
N ARG A 311 -10.99 35.99 10.64
CA ARG A 311 -11.74 34.87 11.22
C ARG A 311 -12.16 35.20 12.66
N GLY A 312 -13.35 34.75 13.04
CA GLY A 312 -13.84 34.80 14.41
C GLY A 312 -15.07 35.70 14.52
N ASP A 313 -15.37 36.11 15.73
CA ASP A 313 -16.57 36.83 16.06
C ASP A 313 -16.45 38.30 15.70
N TRP A 314 -17.40 38.77 14.92
CA TRP A 314 -17.57 40.19 14.57
C TRP A 314 -18.78 40.74 15.33
N THR A 315 -18.54 41.75 16.13
CA THR A 315 -19.62 42.48 16.81
C THR A 315 -20.06 43.65 15.96
N LEU A 316 -21.31 43.67 15.60
CA LEU A 316 -21.96 44.71 14.82
C LEU A 316 -22.94 45.45 15.75
N ALA A 317 -22.86 46.76 15.80
CA ALA A 317 -23.73 47.56 16.64
C ALA A 317 -24.44 48.65 15.81
N VAL A 318 -25.73 48.75 15.99
CA VAL A 318 -26.59 49.81 15.45
C VAL A 318 -27.01 50.67 16.61
N THR A 319 -26.70 51.97 16.55
CA THR A 319 -27.11 52.96 17.57
C THR A 319 -28.00 54.02 16.92
N CYS A 320 -29.16 54.24 17.51
CA CYS A 320 -30.00 55.38 17.16
C CYS A 320 -29.67 56.54 18.13
N HIS A 321 -29.24 57.66 17.58
CA HIS A 321 -28.88 58.84 18.39
C HIS A 321 -30.07 59.78 18.51
N ASN A 322 -30.24 60.39 19.71
CA ASN A 322 -31.26 61.38 19.96
C ASN A 322 -31.13 62.54 19.01
N ALA A 323 -32.22 62.94 18.38
CA ALA A 323 -32.30 64.19 17.70
C ALA A 323 -32.07 65.34 18.71
N PRO A 324 -31.42 66.47 18.30
CA PRO A 324 -31.22 67.60 19.21
C PRO A 324 -32.54 68.18 19.65
N SER A 325 -32.91 67.96 20.91
CA SER A 325 -34.14 68.50 21.50
C SER A 325 -34.09 70.02 21.50
N ILE A 326 -34.95 70.67 20.70
CA ILE A 326 -35.25 72.09 20.80
C ILE A 326 -36.48 72.23 21.72
N GLY A 327 -36.22 72.51 22.96
CA GLY A 327 -37.09 72.86 24.06
C GLY A 327 -38.59 72.61 23.88
N VAL A 328 -39.12 71.62 24.64
CA VAL A 328 -40.51 71.38 24.96
C VAL A 328 -41.41 71.12 23.73
N VAL A 329 -41.45 69.87 23.28
CA VAL A 329 -42.68 69.23 22.80
C VAL A 329 -42.44 67.76 22.63
N PHE A 330 -43.32 66.94 23.09
CA PHE A 330 -43.54 65.54 22.91
C PHE A 330 -42.62 64.89 21.86
N ASP A 331 -41.63 64.25 22.35
CA ASP A 331 -40.86 63.30 21.58
C ASP A 331 -41.80 62.12 21.31
N LEU A 332 -42.22 61.96 20.06
CA LEU A 332 -43.14 60.92 19.63
C LEU A 332 -42.41 59.86 18.79
N ASP A 333 -41.10 60.00 18.65
CA ASP A 333 -40.29 59.07 17.94
C ASP A 333 -39.69 58.06 18.93
N ASP A 334 -40.24 56.85 18.94
CA ASP A 334 -39.83 55.76 19.81
C ASP A 334 -38.59 54.95 19.26
N GLY A 335 -38.05 55.35 18.11
CA GLY A 335 -37.00 54.64 17.40
C GLY A 335 -37.46 54.12 16.03
N ASN A 336 -36.56 53.46 15.29
CA ASN A 336 -36.86 53.04 13.94
C ASN A 336 -36.53 51.60 13.64
N ASP A 337 -37.28 51.03 12.69
CA ASP A 337 -36.99 49.78 12.03
C ASP A 337 -35.82 49.95 11.06
N TRP A 338 -34.90 49.02 11.11
CA TRP A 338 -33.76 49.00 10.23
C TRP A 338 -33.48 47.60 9.67
N VAL A 339 -32.73 47.55 8.57
CA VAL A 339 -32.24 46.31 7.98
C VAL A 339 -30.72 46.42 7.88
N LEU A 340 -30.01 45.53 8.60
CA LEU A 340 -28.57 45.38 8.50
C LEU A 340 -28.25 44.27 7.52
N THR A 341 -27.48 44.58 6.49
CA THR A 341 -26.94 43.63 5.53
C THR A 341 -25.43 43.48 5.76
N LEU A 342 -25.01 42.29 6.15
CA LEU A 342 -23.62 41.89 6.21
C LEU A 342 -23.29 41.10 4.95
N GLN A 343 -22.34 41.59 4.16
CA GLN A 343 -21.79 40.88 3.01
C GLN A 343 -20.31 40.63 3.25
N TYR A 344 -19.87 39.38 3.14
CA TYR A 344 -18.46 39.07 3.24
C TYR A 344 -18.01 38.12 2.13
N SER A 345 -16.82 38.38 1.62
CA SER A 345 -16.14 37.51 0.64
C SER A 345 -15.03 36.73 1.31
N TYR A 346 -14.88 35.49 0.90
CA TYR A 346 -13.82 34.62 1.36
C TYR A 346 -13.39 33.67 0.24
N TYR A 347 -12.15 33.20 0.28
CA TYR A 347 -11.70 32.21 -0.70
C TYR A 347 -11.57 30.82 -0.10
N PHE A 348 -11.64 29.81 -0.96
CA PHE A 348 -11.42 28.41 -0.64
C PHE A 348 -10.53 27.75 -1.69
N ALA A 349 -9.78 26.72 -1.27
CA ALA A 349 -8.97 25.93 -2.18
C ALA A 349 -9.77 24.75 -2.75
N THR A 350 -9.59 24.51 -4.04
CA THR A 350 -10.03 23.29 -4.72
C THR A 350 -8.79 22.49 -5.08
N VAL A 351 -8.70 21.25 -4.59
CA VAL A 351 -7.59 20.33 -4.83
C VAL A 351 -8.08 19.19 -5.70
N VAL A 352 -7.47 19.05 -6.88
CA VAL A 352 -7.82 18.00 -7.86
C VAL A 352 -6.57 17.18 -8.18
N GLU A 353 -6.66 15.87 -8.01
CA GLU A 353 -5.59 14.95 -8.43
C GLU A 353 -5.44 14.97 -9.95
N LEU A 354 -4.20 15.09 -10.41
CA LEU A 354 -3.86 15.01 -11.83
C LEU A 354 -3.60 13.55 -12.21
N ALA A 355 -4.10 13.16 -13.38
CA ALA A 355 -4.04 11.79 -13.88
C ALA A 355 -2.59 11.34 -14.17
#